data_85864d9c3ad5fc03ddb2db45106a0142
#
_entry.id   85864d9c3ad5fc03ddb2db45106a0142
#
_cell.length_a   1.000
_cell.length_b   1.000
_cell.length_c   1.000
_cell.angle_alpha   90.00
_cell.angle_beta   90.00
_cell.angle_gamma   90.00
#
_symmetry.space_group_name_H-M   'P 1'
#
loop_
_entity.id
_entity.type
_entity.pdbx_description
1 polymer ?
#
loop_
_entity_poly.entity_id
_entity_poly.type
_entity_poly.pdbx_seq_one_letter_code
_entity_poly.pdbx_strand_id
1 'polypeptide(L)'
;MEKWKCSVCGYVHEGAMTEDFKCPLCKVPASKFVKVEEAPAEPAKKPLAGSKTEKNLWEAFAGESMARGKYTYFASVAKKAGFEQIAAIFLQTAQNEQEHAKLWFKALGELGDTATNLLHAAEGESYEWTDMYDRMAKEADEEGFHDLAAQFRGVAAIEKEHEERYRALLNNVETKQVFEKSG
;
A
#
# COMPACT_ATOMS: atom_id res chain seq x y z
N MET A 1 26.15 24.56 -15.75
CA MET A 1 26.49 26.02 -15.64
C MET A 1 26.63 26.35 -14.17
N GLU A 2 27.58 27.23 -13.81
CA GLU A 2 27.74 27.63 -12.42
C GLU A 2 26.52 28.43 -11.97
N LYS A 3 26.04 28.17 -10.73
CA LYS A 3 24.94 28.92 -10.11
C LYS A 3 25.41 29.55 -8.81
N TRP A 4 25.03 30.81 -8.60
CA TRP A 4 25.44 31.60 -7.45
C TRP A 4 24.22 32.23 -6.79
N LYS A 5 24.03 32.02 -5.52
CA LYS A 5 22.91 32.55 -4.75
C LYS A 5 23.31 33.74 -3.90
N CYS A 6 22.61 34.85 -4.05
CA CYS A 6 22.78 36.01 -3.19
C CYS A 6 22.36 35.69 -1.74
N SER A 7 23.28 35.86 -0.79
CA SER A 7 23.02 35.57 0.64
C SER A 7 22.07 36.57 1.29
N VAL A 8 21.78 37.71 0.62
CA VAL A 8 20.93 38.77 1.16
C VAL A 8 19.48 38.67 0.68
N CYS A 9 19.25 38.47 -0.60
CA CYS A 9 17.90 38.48 -1.18
C CYS A 9 17.49 37.18 -1.85
N GLY A 10 18.37 36.15 -1.91
CA GLY A 10 18.07 34.87 -2.50
C GLY A 10 18.12 34.80 -4.04
N TYR A 11 18.41 35.92 -4.73
CA TYR A 11 18.55 35.94 -6.19
C TYR A 11 19.61 34.93 -6.65
N VAL A 12 19.30 34.17 -7.72
CA VAL A 12 20.22 33.18 -8.31
C VAL A 12 20.74 33.72 -9.65
N HIS A 13 22.07 33.81 -9.75
CA HIS A 13 22.79 34.14 -10.97
C HIS A 13 23.31 32.86 -11.63
N GLU A 14 23.06 32.68 -12.92
CA GLU A 14 23.58 31.56 -13.73
C GLU A 14 24.70 32.04 -14.62
N GLY A 15 25.87 31.42 -14.54
CA GLY A 15 27.05 31.74 -15.31
C GLY A 15 28.26 32.08 -14.44
N ALA A 16 29.34 32.51 -15.12
CA ALA A 16 30.55 32.92 -14.41
C ALA A 16 30.31 34.19 -13.61
N MET A 17 30.76 34.23 -12.36
CA MET A 17 30.69 35.40 -11.49
C MET A 17 31.91 36.29 -11.74
N THR A 18 31.70 37.54 -12.12
CA THR A 18 32.79 38.55 -12.24
C THR A 18 32.92 39.34 -10.96
N GLU A 19 34.10 39.87 -10.66
CA GLU A 19 34.34 40.67 -9.44
C GLU A 19 33.47 41.94 -9.37
N ASP A 20 33.14 42.52 -10.53
CA ASP A 20 32.31 43.72 -10.64
C ASP A 20 30.79 43.45 -10.57
N PHE A 21 30.40 42.17 -10.49
CA PHE A 21 28.97 41.80 -10.47
C PHE A 21 28.25 42.36 -9.26
N LYS A 22 27.11 42.98 -9.49
CA LYS A 22 26.20 43.45 -8.47
C LYS A 22 24.84 42.77 -8.58
N CYS A 23 24.29 42.35 -7.50
CA CYS A 23 22.96 41.75 -7.46
C CYS A 23 21.92 42.69 -8.13
N PRO A 24 21.18 42.23 -9.13
CA PRO A 24 20.20 43.09 -9.81
C PRO A 24 19.06 43.54 -8.89
N LEU A 25 18.74 42.76 -7.86
CA LEU A 25 17.68 43.04 -6.92
C LEU A 25 18.12 43.93 -5.75
N CYS A 26 19.16 43.55 -5.01
CA CYS A 26 19.54 44.25 -3.77
C CYS A 26 20.88 45.01 -3.87
N LYS A 27 21.51 45.04 -5.06
CA LYS A 27 22.72 45.81 -5.39
C LYS A 27 23.98 45.43 -4.60
N VAL A 28 23.98 44.37 -3.81
CA VAL A 28 25.18 43.92 -3.10
C VAL A 28 26.22 43.36 -4.07
N PRO A 29 27.53 43.44 -3.72
CA PRO A 29 28.62 42.98 -4.57
C PRO A 29 28.72 41.46 -4.67
N ALA A 30 29.47 40.95 -5.64
CA ALA A 30 29.71 39.54 -5.89
C ALA A 30 30.17 38.77 -4.64
N SER A 31 30.90 39.41 -3.73
CA SER A 31 31.35 38.82 -2.46
C SER A 31 30.21 38.34 -1.52
N LYS A 32 28.99 38.74 -1.79
CA LYS A 32 27.78 38.28 -1.07
C LYS A 32 27.05 37.14 -1.77
N PHE A 33 27.65 36.55 -2.78
CA PHE A 33 27.12 35.37 -3.45
C PHE A 33 27.86 34.13 -3.00
N VAL A 34 27.10 33.06 -2.80
CA VAL A 34 27.61 31.74 -2.46
C VAL A 34 27.38 30.83 -3.67
N LYS A 35 28.41 30.11 -4.08
CA LYS A 35 28.26 29.09 -5.14
C LYS A 35 27.29 28.04 -4.68
N VAL A 36 26.27 27.81 -5.49
CA VAL A 36 25.31 26.71 -5.25
C VAL A 36 25.98 25.45 -5.78
N GLU A 37 26.50 24.63 -4.90
CA GLU A 37 26.91 23.29 -5.26
C GLU A 37 25.63 22.50 -5.51
N GLU A 38 25.46 21.98 -6.72
CA GLU A 38 24.39 21.00 -6.98
C GLU A 38 24.66 19.81 -6.05
N ALA A 39 23.74 19.53 -5.14
CA ALA A 39 23.80 18.31 -4.36
C ALA A 39 24.00 17.15 -5.34
N PRO A 40 24.88 16.17 -5.04
CA PRO A 40 25.06 15.03 -5.89
C PRO A 40 23.67 14.44 -6.22
N ALA A 41 23.39 14.28 -7.51
CA ALA A 41 22.13 13.72 -7.96
C ALA A 41 21.89 12.43 -7.15
N GLU A 42 20.75 12.34 -6.44
CA GLU A 42 20.41 11.11 -5.77
C GLU A 42 20.52 9.97 -6.79
N PRO A 43 21.18 8.86 -6.44
CA PRO A 43 21.30 7.73 -7.36
C PRO A 43 19.89 7.35 -7.79
N ALA A 44 19.66 7.22 -9.10
CA ALA A 44 18.36 6.87 -9.66
C ALA A 44 17.82 5.66 -8.90
N LYS A 45 16.66 5.79 -8.26
CA LYS A 45 16.03 4.71 -7.50
C LYS A 45 15.84 3.54 -8.46
N LYS A 46 16.40 2.38 -8.11
CA LYS A 46 16.17 1.16 -8.86
C LYS A 46 14.67 0.85 -8.87
N PRO A 47 14.12 0.32 -9.98
CA PRO A 47 12.72 -0.09 -10.01
C PRO A 47 12.48 -1.14 -8.91
N LEU A 48 11.33 -1.05 -8.24
CA LEU A 48 10.94 -2.00 -7.20
C LEU A 48 10.66 -3.38 -7.80
N ALA A 49 10.01 -3.38 -8.97
CA ALA A 49 9.62 -4.59 -9.68
C ALA A 49 10.78 -5.58 -9.91
N GLY A 50 10.59 -6.83 -9.55
CA GLY A 50 11.58 -7.91 -9.63
C GLY A 50 12.71 -7.87 -8.60
N SER A 51 12.68 -6.88 -7.67
CA SER A 51 13.71 -6.76 -6.64
C SER A 51 13.48 -7.71 -5.44
N LYS A 52 14.54 -7.92 -4.63
CA LYS A 52 14.38 -8.59 -3.33
C LYS A 52 13.50 -7.77 -2.37
N THR A 53 13.54 -6.45 -2.49
CA THR A 53 12.72 -5.55 -1.66
C THR A 53 11.25 -5.75 -1.95
N GLU A 54 10.84 -5.92 -3.20
CA GLU A 54 9.45 -6.23 -3.55
C GLU A 54 8.97 -7.55 -2.90
N LYS A 55 9.79 -8.60 -2.98
CA LYS A 55 9.49 -9.88 -2.30
C LYS A 55 9.36 -9.72 -0.79
N ASN A 56 10.26 -8.95 -0.17
CA ASN A 56 10.20 -8.66 1.26
C ASN A 56 8.95 -7.87 1.64
N LEU A 57 8.49 -6.94 0.79
CA LEU A 57 7.24 -6.20 1.02
C LEU A 57 6.01 -7.12 0.97
N TRP A 58 5.96 -8.05 0.01
CA TRP A 58 4.90 -9.06 -0.05
C TRP A 58 4.91 -9.98 1.16
N GLU A 59 6.09 -10.45 1.60
CA GLU A 59 6.23 -11.28 2.79
C GLU A 59 5.79 -10.52 4.06
N ALA A 60 6.20 -9.26 4.20
CA ALA A 60 5.79 -8.41 5.32
C ALA A 60 4.28 -8.16 5.30
N PHE A 61 3.69 -7.80 4.16
CA PHE A 61 2.24 -7.62 4.02
C PHE A 61 1.46 -8.87 4.41
N ALA A 62 1.88 -10.05 3.94
CA ALA A 62 1.26 -11.33 4.28
C ALA A 62 1.39 -11.64 5.79
N GLY A 63 2.57 -11.42 6.37
CA GLY A 63 2.84 -11.65 7.79
C GLY A 63 1.95 -10.81 8.70
N GLU A 64 1.90 -9.49 8.45
CA GLU A 64 1.08 -8.55 9.22
C GLU A 64 -0.43 -8.82 9.06
N SER A 65 -0.86 -9.15 7.84
CA SER A 65 -2.27 -9.50 7.57
C SER A 65 -2.69 -10.76 8.32
N MET A 66 -1.83 -11.79 8.35
CA MET A 66 -2.07 -13.00 9.14
C MET A 66 -2.03 -12.73 10.65
N ALA A 67 -1.10 -11.92 11.13
CA ALA A 67 -1.00 -11.54 12.54
C ALA A 67 -2.28 -10.84 13.00
N ARG A 68 -2.78 -9.86 12.22
CA ARG A 68 -4.07 -9.20 12.47
C ARG A 68 -5.21 -10.21 12.64
N GLY A 69 -5.35 -11.15 11.71
CA GLY A 69 -6.38 -12.19 11.76
C GLY A 69 -6.28 -13.04 13.03
N LYS A 70 -5.08 -13.57 13.30
CA LYS A 70 -4.81 -14.40 14.49
C LYS A 70 -5.12 -13.67 15.78
N TYR A 71 -4.68 -12.42 15.95
CA TYR A 71 -4.89 -11.66 17.19
C TYR A 71 -6.37 -11.33 17.40
N THR A 72 -7.14 -11.11 16.34
CA THR A 72 -8.59 -10.97 16.44
C THR A 72 -9.25 -12.25 16.98
N TYR A 73 -8.80 -13.43 16.52
CA TYR A 73 -9.30 -14.71 17.03
C TYR A 73 -8.86 -14.97 18.48
N PHE A 74 -7.59 -14.66 18.81
CA PHE A 74 -7.07 -14.78 20.18
C PHE A 74 -7.82 -13.88 21.16
N ALA A 75 -8.15 -12.65 20.76
CA ALA A 75 -8.97 -11.74 21.54
C ALA A 75 -10.35 -12.34 21.84
N SER A 76 -10.99 -12.98 20.86
CA SER A 76 -12.28 -13.65 21.04
C SER A 76 -12.21 -14.76 22.08
N VAL A 77 -11.14 -15.56 22.07
CA VAL A 77 -10.91 -16.63 23.06
C VAL A 77 -10.68 -16.03 24.44
N ALA A 78 -9.80 -15.03 24.56
CA ALA A 78 -9.51 -14.38 25.83
C ALA A 78 -10.78 -13.76 26.46
N LYS A 79 -11.60 -13.09 25.63
CA LYS A 79 -12.86 -12.49 26.07
C LYS A 79 -13.85 -13.55 26.62
N LYS A 80 -14.01 -14.65 25.90
CA LYS A 80 -14.88 -15.77 26.35
C LYS A 80 -14.39 -16.40 27.64
N ALA A 81 -13.07 -16.35 27.91
CA ALA A 81 -12.47 -16.83 29.15
C ALA A 81 -12.50 -15.79 30.29
N GLY A 82 -13.06 -14.59 30.09
CA GLY A 82 -13.15 -13.53 31.08
C GLY A 82 -11.89 -12.66 31.21
N PHE A 83 -10.90 -12.81 30.32
CA PHE A 83 -9.66 -12.02 30.35
C PHE A 83 -9.80 -10.74 29.48
N GLU A 84 -10.65 -9.80 29.93
CA GLU A 84 -10.98 -8.59 29.15
C GLU A 84 -9.76 -7.73 28.81
N GLN A 85 -8.80 -7.58 29.75
CA GLN A 85 -7.58 -6.81 29.50
C GLN A 85 -6.72 -7.47 28.41
N ILE A 86 -6.57 -8.78 28.44
CA ILE A 86 -5.79 -9.53 27.44
C ILE A 86 -6.48 -9.42 26.08
N ALA A 87 -7.81 -9.55 26.03
CA ALA A 87 -8.58 -9.38 24.80
C ALA A 87 -8.40 -7.97 24.20
N ALA A 88 -8.44 -6.93 25.05
CA ALA A 88 -8.22 -5.55 24.61
C ALA A 88 -6.81 -5.32 24.01
N ILE A 89 -5.78 -5.89 24.64
CA ILE A 89 -4.40 -5.80 24.14
C ILE A 89 -4.27 -6.50 22.77
N PHE A 90 -4.85 -7.72 22.61
CA PHE A 90 -4.85 -8.40 21.32
C PHE A 90 -5.55 -7.57 20.22
N LEU A 91 -6.70 -6.95 20.52
CA LEU A 91 -7.40 -6.11 19.54
C LEU A 91 -6.61 -4.85 19.18
N GLN A 92 -5.98 -4.21 20.16
CA GLN A 92 -5.12 -3.05 19.90
C GLN A 92 -3.93 -3.43 19.02
N THR A 93 -3.27 -4.57 19.31
CA THR A 93 -2.18 -5.07 18.48
C THR A 93 -2.67 -5.39 17.08
N ALA A 94 -3.80 -6.10 16.94
CA ALA A 94 -4.40 -6.41 15.63
C ALA A 94 -4.65 -5.14 14.79
N GLN A 95 -5.02 -4.04 15.42
CA GLN A 95 -5.20 -2.75 14.73
C GLN A 95 -3.86 -2.14 14.28
N ASN A 96 -2.80 -2.29 15.07
CA ASN A 96 -1.45 -1.86 14.67
C ASN A 96 -0.96 -2.67 13.46
N GLU A 97 -1.15 -4.01 13.48
CA GLU A 97 -0.75 -4.88 12.36
C GLU A 97 -1.53 -4.56 11.08
N GLN A 98 -2.78 -4.12 11.19
CA GLN A 98 -3.53 -3.61 10.03
C GLN A 98 -2.87 -2.38 9.41
N GLU A 99 -2.40 -1.42 10.21
CA GLU A 99 -1.71 -0.23 9.70
C GLU A 99 -0.32 -0.57 9.14
N HIS A 100 0.41 -1.52 9.75
CA HIS A 100 1.67 -2.02 9.20
C HIS A 100 1.45 -2.67 7.82
N ALA A 101 0.50 -3.60 7.71
CA ALA A 101 0.15 -4.22 6.42
C ALA A 101 -0.19 -3.18 5.35
N LYS A 102 -0.96 -2.14 5.70
CA LYS A 102 -1.32 -1.05 4.79
C LYS A 102 -0.12 -0.25 4.30
N LEU A 103 0.92 -0.06 5.16
CA LEU A 103 2.17 0.59 4.74
C LEU A 103 2.85 -0.20 3.61
N TRP A 104 2.96 -1.50 3.77
CA TRP A 104 3.59 -2.38 2.79
C TRP A 104 2.78 -2.49 1.50
N PHE A 105 1.46 -2.61 1.61
CA PHE A 105 0.53 -2.65 0.48
C PHE A 105 0.60 -1.36 -0.37
N LYS A 106 0.68 -0.20 0.28
CA LYS A 106 0.91 1.08 -0.40
C LYS A 106 2.30 1.15 -1.06
N ALA A 107 3.34 0.65 -0.40
CA ALA A 107 4.70 0.65 -0.95
C ALA A 107 4.83 -0.25 -2.18
N LEU A 108 4.03 -1.31 -2.27
CA LEU A 108 3.88 -2.19 -3.43
C LEU A 108 3.13 -1.50 -4.59
N GLY A 109 2.37 -0.43 -4.33
CA GLY A 109 1.54 0.23 -5.34
C GLY A 109 0.17 -0.41 -5.54
N GLU A 110 -0.22 -1.34 -4.67
CA GLU A 110 -1.45 -2.15 -4.80
C GLU A 110 -2.72 -1.42 -4.33
N LEU A 111 -2.58 -0.32 -3.58
CA LEU A 111 -3.71 0.47 -3.13
C LEU A 111 -4.01 1.58 -4.15
N GLY A 112 -5.00 1.35 -4.99
CA GLY A 112 -5.45 2.25 -6.03
C GLY A 112 -6.64 3.13 -5.62
N ASP A 113 -7.30 3.75 -6.60
CA ASP A 113 -8.58 4.41 -6.42
C ASP A 113 -9.72 3.38 -6.23
N THR A 114 -10.94 3.86 -6.02
CA THR A 114 -12.10 2.99 -5.74
C THR A 114 -12.38 2.01 -6.87
N ALA A 115 -12.32 2.45 -8.12
CA ALA A 115 -12.60 1.58 -9.28
C ALA A 115 -11.50 0.51 -9.43
N THR A 116 -10.24 0.90 -9.31
CA THR A 116 -9.09 -0.02 -9.33
C THR A 116 -9.19 -1.06 -8.20
N ASN A 117 -9.50 -0.62 -6.98
CA ASN A 117 -9.62 -1.53 -5.84
C ASN A 117 -10.80 -2.51 -5.99
N LEU A 118 -11.92 -2.07 -6.57
CA LEU A 118 -13.07 -2.96 -6.88
C LEU A 118 -12.72 -3.99 -7.94
N LEU A 119 -11.96 -3.58 -8.98
CA LEU A 119 -11.46 -4.51 -9.99
C LEU A 119 -10.55 -5.57 -9.39
N HIS A 120 -9.53 -5.14 -8.64
CA HIS A 120 -8.58 -6.06 -7.98
C HIS A 120 -9.28 -7.01 -7.01
N ALA A 121 -10.29 -6.51 -6.24
CA ALA A 121 -11.09 -7.37 -5.38
C ALA A 121 -11.85 -8.42 -6.19
N ALA A 122 -12.56 -8.01 -7.26
CA ALA A 122 -13.30 -8.94 -8.11
C ALA A 122 -12.41 -9.99 -8.77
N GLU A 123 -11.20 -9.62 -9.21
CA GLU A 123 -10.23 -10.54 -9.80
C GLU A 123 -9.67 -11.53 -8.76
N GLY A 124 -9.42 -11.06 -7.53
CA GLY A 124 -9.00 -11.90 -6.41
C GLY A 124 -10.05 -12.96 -6.07
N GLU A 125 -11.30 -12.54 -5.84
CA GLU A 125 -12.40 -13.45 -5.54
C GLU A 125 -12.63 -14.44 -6.70
N SER A 126 -12.54 -13.96 -7.97
CA SER A 126 -12.64 -14.83 -9.14
C SER A 126 -11.60 -15.94 -9.13
N TYR A 127 -10.35 -15.63 -8.85
CA TYR A 127 -9.28 -16.62 -8.71
C TYR A 127 -9.55 -17.58 -7.55
N GLU A 128 -10.05 -17.08 -6.42
CA GLU A 128 -10.30 -17.91 -5.25
C GLU A 128 -11.34 -19.00 -5.52
N TRP A 129 -12.46 -18.69 -6.17
CA TRP A 129 -13.50 -19.69 -6.41
C TRP A 129 -13.30 -20.52 -7.67
N THR A 130 -12.63 -19.99 -8.72
CA THR A 130 -12.45 -20.73 -9.99
C THR A 130 -11.25 -21.66 -9.97
N ASP A 131 -10.20 -21.35 -9.20
CA ASP A 131 -8.94 -22.10 -9.17
C ASP A 131 -8.57 -22.57 -7.77
N MET A 132 -8.33 -21.63 -6.85
CA MET A 132 -7.71 -21.92 -5.56
C MET A 132 -8.53 -22.92 -4.71
N TYR A 133 -9.77 -22.60 -4.42
CA TYR A 133 -10.63 -23.46 -3.59
C TYR A 133 -11.08 -24.72 -4.32
N ASP A 134 -11.28 -24.67 -5.63
CA ASP A 134 -11.60 -25.87 -6.42
C ASP A 134 -10.47 -26.90 -6.37
N ARG A 135 -9.24 -26.44 -6.55
CA ARG A 135 -8.05 -27.28 -6.42
C ARG A 135 -7.88 -27.81 -4.98
N MET A 136 -7.98 -26.93 -3.99
CA MET A 136 -7.84 -27.33 -2.57
C MET A 136 -8.89 -28.36 -2.16
N ALA A 137 -10.14 -28.23 -2.64
CA ALA A 137 -11.19 -29.19 -2.36
C ALA A 137 -10.91 -30.56 -2.97
N LYS A 138 -10.40 -30.62 -4.21
CA LYS A 138 -10.00 -31.87 -4.85
C LYS A 138 -8.84 -32.56 -4.12
N GLU A 139 -7.80 -31.80 -3.79
CA GLU A 139 -6.64 -32.30 -3.04
C GLU A 139 -7.07 -32.83 -1.66
N ALA A 140 -7.96 -32.13 -0.95
CA ALA A 140 -8.49 -32.58 0.34
C ALA A 140 -9.30 -33.88 0.24
N ASP A 141 -10.11 -34.04 -0.82
CA ASP A 141 -10.82 -35.30 -1.06
C ASP A 141 -9.88 -36.45 -1.38
N GLU A 142 -8.84 -36.23 -2.17
CA GLU A 142 -7.82 -37.23 -2.50
C GLU A 142 -7.06 -37.69 -1.25
N GLU A 143 -6.83 -36.80 -0.30
CA GLU A 143 -6.16 -37.08 0.99
C GLU A 143 -7.12 -37.65 2.06
N GLY A 144 -8.44 -37.71 1.77
CA GLY A 144 -9.47 -38.24 2.68
C GLY A 144 -10.01 -37.22 3.68
N PHE A 145 -9.74 -35.90 3.52
CA PHE A 145 -10.27 -34.82 4.35
C PHE A 145 -11.60 -34.29 3.79
N HIS A 146 -12.60 -35.13 3.64
CA HIS A 146 -13.88 -34.82 2.98
C HIS A 146 -14.64 -33.66 3.63
N ASP A 147 -14.57 -33.51 4.96
CA ASP A 147 -15.21 -32.39 5.66
C ASP A 147 -14.53 -31.05 5.30
N LEU A 148 -13.21 -31.01 5.16
CA LEU A 148 -12.48 -29.83 4.70
C LEU A 148 -12.74 -29.56 3.24
N ALA A 149 -12.82 -30.58 2.38
CA ALA A 149 -13.20 -30.43 0.98
C ALA A 149 -14.58 -29.79 0.83
N ALA A 150 -15.56 -30.22 1.65
CA ALA A 150 -16.88 -29.61 1.69
C ALA A 150 -16.84 -28.14 2.16
N GLN A 151 -15.99 -27.80 3.14
CA GLN A 151 -15.81 -26.43 3.61
C GLN A 151 -15.17 -25.55 2.50
N PHE A 152 -14.13 -26.01 1.80
CA PHE A 152 -13.53 -25.29 0.69
C PHE A 152 -14.58 -24.97 -0.40
N ARG A 153 -15.42 -25.94 -0.78
CA ARG A 153 -16.51 -25.70 -1.75
C ARG A 153 -17.55 -24.71 -1.24
N GLY A 154 -17.87 -24.79 0.06
CA GLY A 154 -18.79 -23.83 0.70
C GLY A 154 -18.27 -22.40 0.65
N VAL A 155 -16.97 -22.20 0.96
CA VAL A 155 -16.33 -20.90 0.87
C VAL A 155 -16.27 -20.43 -0.58
N ALA A 156 -15.84 -21.29 -1.54
CA ALA A 156 -15.82 -20.95 -2.97
C ALA A 156 -17.16 -20.40 -3.48
N ALA A 157 -18.29 -20.96 -3.03
CA ALA A 157 -19.61 -20.45 -3.40
C ALA A 157 -19.87 -19.02 -2.90
N ILE A 158 -19.33 -18.67 -1.72
CA ILE A 158 -19.42 -17.31 -1.14
C ILE A 158 -18.54 -16.34 -1.91
N GLU A 159 -17.30 -16.75 -2.26
CA GLU A 159 -16.36 -15.88 -3.01
C GLU A 159 -16.88 -15.56 -4.42
N LYS A 160 -17.64 -16.48 -5.03
CA LYS A 160 -18.36 -16.17 -6.25
C LYS A 160 -19.39 -15.05 -6.09
N GLU A 161 -20.15 -15.05 -4.99
CA GLU A 161 -21.09 -13.96 -4.67
C GLU A 161 -20.37 -12.63 -4.41
N HIS A 162 -19.17 -12.68 -3.79
CA HIS A 162 -18.32 -11.51 -3.57
C HIS A 162 -17.85 -10.94 -4.92
N GLU A 163 -17.35 -11.75 -5.83
CA GLU A 163 -16.97 -11.32 -7.18
C GLU A 163 -18.13 -10.63 -7.90
N GLU A 164 -19.30 -11.28 -7.96
CA GLU A 164 -20.49 -10.72 -8.62
C GLU A 164 -20.87 -9.35 -8.02
N ARG A 165 -20.79 -9.20 -6.70
CA ARG A 165 -21.05 -7.96 -5.99
C ARG A 165 -20.04 -6.87 -6.34
N TYR A 166 -18.73 -7.18 -6.34
CA TYR A 166 -17.71 -6.20 -6.67
C TYR A 166 -17.78 -5.77 -8.13
N ARG A 167 -18.07 -6.66 -9.06
CA ARG A 167 -18.28 -6.29 -10.46
C ARG A 167 -19.52 -5.40 -10.66
N ALA A 168 -20.61 -5.67 -9.95
CA ALA A 168 -21.79 -4.81 -9.99
C ALA A 168 -21.50 -3.41 -9.44
N LEU A 169 -20.76 -3.32 -8.33
CA LEU A 169 -20.34 -2.03 -7.74
C LEU A 169 -19.37 -1.28 -8.67
N LEU A 170 -18.43 -1.95 -9.32
CA LEU A 170 -17.53 -1.36 -10.31
C LEU A 170 -18.33 -0.73 -11.46
N ASN A 171 -19.25 -1.50 -12.05
CA ASN A 171 -20.14 -0.97 -13.10
C ASN A 171 -20.93 0.26 -12.62
N ASN A 172 -21.41 0.27 -11.37
CA ASN A 172 -22.14 1.40 -10.81
C ASN A 172 -21.24 2.64 -10.66
N VAL A 173 -19.97 2.47 -10.26
CA VAL A 173 -18.99 3.58 -10.19
C VAL A 173 -18.72 4.14 -11.58
N GLU A 174 -18.44 3.28 -12.56
CA GLU A 174 -18.15 3.68 -13.94
C GLU A 174 -19.33 4.37 -14.63
N THR A 175 -20.55 3.92 -14.36
CA THR A 175 -21.80 4.49 -14.91
C THR A 175 -22.37 5.63 -14.06
N LYS A 176 -21.69 6.04 -12.97
CA LYS A 176 -22.13 7.08 -12.04
C LYS A 176 -23.51 6.81 -11.41
N GLN A 177 -23.80 5.57 -11.11
CA GLN A 177 -25.05 5.14 -10.47
C GLN A 177 -24.91 4.96 -8.94
N VAL A 178 -23.74 5.32 -8.38
CA VAL A 178 -23.47 5.34 -6.94
C VAL A 178 -23.44 6.77 -6.46
N PHE A 179 -24.08 7.03 -5.31
CA PHE A 179 -24.01 8.35 -4.66
C PHE A 179 -22.61 8.55 -4.06
N GLU A 180 -21.88 9.52 -4.60
CA GLU A 180 -20.63 10.00 -4.07
C GLU A 180 -20.91 11.19 -3.15
N LYS A 181 -20.38 11.15 -1.91
CA LYS A 181 -20.46 12.29 -1.01
C LYS A 181 -19.56 13.39 -1.55
N SER A 182 -20.15 14.55 -1.85
CA SER A 182 -19.39 15.76 -2.17
C SER A 182 -18.49 16.11 -1.00
N GLY A 183 -17.18 16.26 -1.26
CA GLY A 183 -16.16 16.65 -0.28
C GLY A 183 -16.34 18.07 0.23
#